data_ea3f1f9532d513a5369dcb2391b5b2c8
#
_entry.id   ea3f1f9532d513a5369dcb2391b5b2c8
#
_cell.length_a   1.000
_cell.length_b   1.000
_cell.length_c   1.000
_cell.angle_alpha   90.00
_cell.angle_beta   90.00
_cell.angle_gamma   90.00
#
_symmetry.space_group_name_H-M   'P 1'
#
loop_
_entity.id
_entity.type
_entity.pdbx_description
1 polymer ?
#
loop_
_entity_poly.entity_id
_entity_poly.type
_entity_poly.pdbx_seq_one_letter_code
_entity_poly.pdbx_strand_id
1 'polypeptide(L)'
;MKKIKAIIKLQIPAGKATPAPPVGPALAPHGINISEFTQRYNEATKKQIGFTIPVEITVFEDRTYKFITKQPPTSELLKKAAGIEKGSGEPNKTKVAKINREQLKKIAEQKMADLNTEDIEKAMKIIEGTAKNMGITIE
;
A
#
# COMPACT_ATOMS: atom_id res chain seq x y z
N MET A 1 28.64 -6.08 7.52
CA MET A 1 27.25 -6.14 7.07
C MET A 1 26.44 -7.06 7.96
N LYS A 2 25.27 -6.64 8.37
CA LYS A 2 24.34 -7.49 9.13
C LYS A 2 23.69 -8.50 8.20
N LYS A 3 23.62 -9.73 8.64
CA LYS A 3 22.93 -10.76 7.87
C LYS A 3 21.42 -10.66 8.05
N ILE A 4 20.70 -10.76 6.96
CA ILE A 4 19.24 -10.75 6.96
C ILE A 4 18.73 -12.12 7.41
N LYS A 5 17.92 -12.12 8.47
CA LYS A 5 17.26 -13.33 8.96
C LYS A 5 15.96 -13.60 8.23
N ALA A 6 15.16 -12.54 8.02
CA ALA A 6 13.88 -12.64 7.35
C ALA A 6 13.43 -11.29 6.79
N ILE A 7 12.57 -11.34 5.80
CA ILE A 7 11.88 -10.16 5.25
C ILE A 7 10.39 -10.41 5.42
N ILE A 8 9.69 -9.48 6.08
CA ILE A 8 8.26 -9.57 6.35
C ILE A 8 7.57 -8.45 5.59
N LYS A 9 6.52 -8.79 4.86
CA LYS A 9 5.70 -7.83 4.13
C LYS A 9 4.31 -7.80 4.74
N LEU A 10 3.86 -6.62 5.15
CA LEU A 10 2.56 -6.41 5.77
C LEU A 10 1.86 -5.21 5.13
N GLN A 11 0.54 -5.21 5.24
CA GLN A 11 -0.28 -4.04 4.91
C GLN A 11 -0.98 -3.60 6.19
N ILE A 12 -0.68 -2.40 6.65
CA ILE A 12 -1.17 -1.86 7.91
C ILE A 12 -1.82 -0.51 7.66
N PRO A 13 -3.00 -0.23 8.24
CA PRO A 13 -3.60 1.10 8.15
C PRO A 13 -2.66 2.18 8.68
N ALA A 14 -2.47 3.24 7.92
CA ALA A 14 -1.57 4.34 8.30
C ALA A 14 -1.99 4.99 9.61
N GLY A 15 -1.04 5.17 10.51
CA GLY A 15 -1.27 5.80 11.81
C GLY A 15 -2.08 4.94 12.81
N LYS A 16 -2.43 3.71 12.44
CA LYS A 16 -3.28 2.81 13.25
C LYS A 16 -2.63 1.44 13.51
N ALA A 17 -1.32 1.34 13.42
CA ALA A 17 -0.63 0.10 13.77
C ALA A 17 -0.81 -0.20 15.26
N THR A 18 -1.17 -1.44 15.58
CA THR A 18 -1.35 -1.94 16.94
C THR A 18 -0.66 -3.28 17.10
N PRO A 19 -0.36 -3.72 18.34
CA PRO A 19 0.19 -5.05 18.58
C PRO A 19 -0.76 -6.20 18.23
N ALA A 20 -2.02 -5.89 17.98
CA ALA A 20 -3.03 -6.88 17.57
C ALA A 20 -2.73 -7.44 16.17
N PRO A 21 -3.30 -8.60 15.77
CA PRO A 21 -3.15 -9.12 14.42
C PRO A 21 -3.47 -8.05 13.36
N PRO A 22 -2.75 -8.01 12.21
CA PRO A 22 -1.74 -8.99 11.77
C PRO A 22 -0.30 -8.70 12.22
N VAL A 23 -0.05 -7.60 12.92
CA VAL A 23 1.31 -7.13 13.26
C VAL A 23 1.98 -8.04 14.31
N GLY A 24 1.31 -8.29 15.42
CA GLY A 24 1.85 -9.08 16.53
C GLY A 24 2.30 -10.47 16.10
N PRO A 25 1.40 -11.30 15.53
CA PRO A 25 1.77 -12.65 15.08
C PRO A 25 2.85 -12.70 14.01
N ALA A 26 2.97 -11.67 13.18
CA ALA A 26 3.98 -11.60 12.13
C ALA A 26 5.37 -11.28 12.68
N LEU A 27 5.46 -10.46 13.71
CA LEU A 27 6.73 -9.97 14.27
C LEU A 27 7.21 -10.77 15.48
N ALA A 28 6.31 -11.35 16.26
CA ALA A 28 6.65 -12.08 17.49
C ALA A 28 7.67 -13.20 17.28
N PRO A 29 7.56 -14.06 16.24
CA PRO A 29 8.54 -15.14 16.00
C PRO A 29 9.96 -14.66 15.75
N HIS A 30 10.13 -13.41 15.36
CA HIS A 30 11.43 -12.82 15.04
C HIS A 30 12.07 -12.05 16.20
N GLY A 31 11.38 -11.96 17.34
CA GLY A 31 11.89 -11.31 18.53
C GLY A 31 12.00 -9.77 18.42
N ILE A 32 11.19 -9.16 17.58
CA ILE A 32 11.14 -7.71 17.39
C ILE A 32 10.27 -7.08 18.47
N ASN A 33 10.67 -5.90 18.95
CA ASN A 33 9.83 -5.11 19.85
C ASN A 33 8.65 -4.52 19.07
N ILE A 34 7.48 -5.13 19.25
CA ILE A 34 6.26 -4.77 18.53
C ILE A 34 5.80 -3.36 18.87
N SER A 35 5.89 -2.96 20.14
CA SER A 35 5.48 -1.63 20.61
C SER A 35 6.33 -0.53 19.97
N GLU A 36 7.63 -0.72 19.91
CA GLU A 36 8.55 0.22 19.25
C GLU A 36 8.24 0.33 17.76
N PHE A 37 8.05 -0.81 17.08
CA PHE A 37 7.71 -0.84 15.67
C PHE A 37 6.40 -0.09 15.38
N THR A 38 5.34 -0.36 16.14
CA THR A 38 4.04 0.29 15.92
C THR A 38 4.13 1.80 16.12
N GLN A 39 4.88 2.24 17.11
CA GLN A 39 5.09 3.66 17.37
C GLN A 39 5.81 4.35 16.21
N ARG A 40 6.94 3.78 15.77
CA ARG A 40 7.72 4.30 14.63
C ARG A 40 6.93 4.30 13.33
N TYR A 41 6.17 3.24 13.08
CA TYR A 41 5.32 3.13 11.90
C TYR A 41 4.22 4.20 11.91
N ASN A 42 3.54 4.38 13.03
CA ASN A 42 2.50 5.39 13.17
C ASN A 42 3.04 6.80 12.94
N GLU A 43 4.22 7.11 13.46
CA GLU A 43 4.88 8.39 13.21
C GLU A 43 5.23 8.59 11.73
N ALA A 44 5.79 7.56 11.09
CA ALA A 44 6.19 7.61 9.69
C ALA A 44 5.00 7.74 8.73
N THR A 45 3.84 7.18 9.09
CA THR A 45 2.65 7.18 8.24
C THR A 45 1.59 8.20 8.65
N LYS A 46 1.89 9.05 9.61
CA LYS A 46 0.96 10.05 10.14
C LYS A 46 0.32 10.94 9.07
N LYS A 47 1.07 11.27 8.02
CA LYS A 47 0.61 12.10 6.91
C LYS A 47 -0.30 11.36 5.92
N GLN A 48 -0.37 10.04 6.01
CA GLN A 48 -1.08 9.18 5.07
C GLN A 48 -2.27 8.48 5.73
N ILE A 49 -2.79 9.02 6.82
CA ILE A 49 -3.96 8.48 7.53
C ILE A 49 -5.14 8.33 6.56
N GLY A 50 -5.82 7.20 6.64
CA GLY A 50 -6.94 6.85 5.77
C GLY A 50 -6.57 5.90 4.63
N PHE A 51 -5.29 5.57 4.47
CA PHE A 51 -4.81 4.57 3.53
C PHE A 51 -4.23 3.36 4.24
N THR A 52 -4.31 2.20 3.61
CA THR A 52 -3.54 1.03 4.02
C THR A 52 -2.17 1.10 3.36
N ILE A 53 -1.11 1.13 4.14
CA ILE A 53 0.26 1.30 3.65
C ILE A 53 0.98 -0.04 3.67
N PRO A 54 1.52 -0.51 2.52
CA PRO A 54 2.40 -1.66 2.51
C PRO A 54 3.72 -1.32 3.22
N VAL A 55 4.16 -2.20 4.10
CA VAL A 55 5.44 -2.06 4.79
C VAL A 55 6.27 -3.32 4.58
N GLU A 56 7.54 -3.13 4.29
CA GLU A 56 8.51 -4.20 4.20
C GLU A 56 9.49 -4.08 5.36
N ILE A 57 9.52 -5.11 6.21
CA ILE A 57 10.36 -5.15 7.41
C ILE A 57 11.48 -6.14 7.17
N THR A 58 12.71 -5.67 7.23
CA THR A 58 13.91 -6.51 7.15
C THR A 58 14.41 -6.79 8.55
N VAL A 59 14.41 -8.05 8.95
CA VAL A 59 14.90 -8.50 10.26
C VAL A 59 16.30 -9.07 10.10
N PHE A 60 17.21 -8.63 10.96
CA PHE A 60 18.60 -9.11 10.99
C PHE A 60 18.80 -10.19 12.08
N GLU A 61 19.89 -10.95 11.97
CA GLU A 61 20.21 -12.03 12.92
C GLU A 61 20.44 -11.52 14.36
N ASP A 62 20.84 -10.27 14.51
CA ASP A 62 21.04 -9.62 15.82
C ASP A 62 19.75 -9.09 16.47
N ARG A 63 18.59 -9.45 15.92
CA ARG A 63 17.25 -9.03 16.35
C ARG A 63 16.95 -7.54 16.11
N THR A 64 17.80 -6.85 15.37
CA THR A 64 17.47 -5.51 14.88
C THR A 64 16.62 -5.60 13.62
N TYR A 65 15.95 -4.51 13.29
CA TYR A 65 15.10 -4.47 12.10
C TYR A 65 15.19 -3.11 11.42
N LYS A 66 14.87 -3.10 10.13
CA LYS A 66 14.59 -1.88 9.37
C LYS A 66 13.28 -2.06 8.67
N PHE A 67 12.52 -1.00 8.51
CA PHE A 67 11.28 -1.05 7.74
C PHE A 67 11.25 0.08 6.71
N ILE A 68 10.61 -0.23 5.58
CA ILE A 68 10.38 0.71 4.49
C ILE A 68 8.88 0.74 4.24
N THR A 69 8.30 1.93 4.24
CA THR A 69 6.90 2.14 3.85
C THR A 69 6.84 2.42 2.36
N LYS A 70 5.89 1.78 1.67
CA LYS A 70 5.64 2.00 0.25
C LYS A 70 4.40 2.88 0.06
N GLN A 71 4.14 3.28 -1.17
CA GLN A 71 2.93 4.01 -1.49
C GLN A 71 1.69 3.11 -1.31
N PRO A 72 0.52 3.69 -1.00
CA PRO A 72 -0.71 2.90 -0.87
C PRO A 72 -0.97 2.02 -2.10
N PRO A 73 -1.63 0.85 -1.94
CA PRO A 73 -1.98 0.02 -3.08
C PRO A 73 -2.80 0.80 -4.11
N THR A 74 -2.58 0.52 -5.38
CA THR A 74 -3.33 1.16 -6.48
C THR A 74 -4.83 1.06 -6.30
N SER A 75 -5.32 -0.08 -5.83
CA SER A 75 -6.74 -0.30 -5.55
C SER A 75 -7.30 0.68 -4.53
N GLU A 76 -6.57 0.98 -3.48
CA GLU A 76 -6.97 1.95 -2.45
C GLU A 76 -7.03 3.39 -3.02
N LEU A 77 -6.02 3.76 -3.81
CA LEU A 77 -5.97 5.06 -4.47
C LEU A 77 -7.13 5.25 -5.44
N LEU A 78 -7.44 4.22 -6.23
CA LEU A 78 -8.56 4.23 -7.18
C LEU A 78 -9.91 4.32 -6.48
N LYS A 79 -10.13 3.54 -5.44
CA LYS A 79 -11.38 3.60 -4.65
C LYS A 79 -11.58 4.99 -4.05
N LYS A 80 -10.54 5.59 -3.52
CA LYS A 80 -10.62 6.91 -2.91
C LYS A 80 -10.88 8.01 -3.96
N ALA A 81 -10.23 7.94 -5.11
CA ALA A 81 -10.45 8.88 -6.22
C ALA A 81 -11.87 8.77 -6.79
N ALA A 82 -12.40 7.56 -6.86
CA ALA A 82 -13.76 7.28 -7.34
C ALA A 82 -14.85 7.51 -6.29
N GLY A 83 -14.48 7.67 -5.02
CA GLY A 83 -15.42 7.86 -3.92
C GLY A 83 -16.21 6.62 -3.53
N ILE A 84 -15.66 5.42 -3.77
CA ILE A 84 -16.29 4.14 -3.44
C ILE A 84 -15.51 3.39 -2.36
N GLU A 85 -16.19 2.57 -1.59
CA GLU A 85 -15.57 1.74 -0.56
C GLU A 85 -15.10 0.39 -1.08
N LYS A 86 -15.78 -0.14 -2.08
CA LYS A 86 -15.50 -1.46 -2.63
C LYS A 86 -15.60 -1.47 -4.15
N GLY A 87 -14.69 -2.18 -4.79
CA GLY A 87 -14.75 -2.42 -6.23
C GLY A 87 -15.87 -3.41 -6.61
N SER A 88 -16.11 -3.56 -7.91
CA SER A 88 -17.11 -4.48 -8.43
C SER A 88 -16.74 -5.95 -8.21
N GLY A 89 -17.69 -6.77 -7.84
CA GLY A 89 -17.56 -8.23 -7.82
C GLY A 89 -17.59 -8.85 -9.23
N GLU A 90 -18.18 -8.15 -10.20
CA GLU A 90 -18.25 -8.54 -11.61
C GLU A 90 -17.80 -7.40 -12.51
N PRO A 91 -16.48 -7.08 -12.55
CA PRO A 91 -15.99 -5.86 -13.22
C PRO A 91 -16.23 -5.81 -14.73
N ASN A 92 -16.39 -6.95 -15.38
CA ASN A 92 -16.69 -7.01 -16.81
C ASN A 92 -18.14 -6.65 -17.14
N LYS A 93 -19.06 -6.84 -16.19
CA LYS A 93 -20.50 -6.62 -16.37
C LYS A 93 -20.99 -5.39 -15.63
N THR A 94 -20.56 -5.22 -14.38
CA THR A 94 -21.04 -4.16 -13.49
C THR A 94 -19.95 -3.14 -13.25
N LYS A 95 -20.15 -1.92 -13.74
CA LYS A 95 -19.26 -0.79 -13.48
C LYS A 95 -19.79 -0.03 -12.27
N VAL A 96 -18.92 0.25 -11.29
CA VAL A 96 -19.32 0.86 -10.02
C VAL A 96 -18.96 2.34 -9.91
N ALA A 97 -18.04 2.83 -10.71
CA ALA A 97 -17.60 4.21 -10.67
C ALA A 97 -16.88 4.63 -11.95
N LYS A 98 -16.66 5.93 -12.07
CA LYS A 98 -15.88 6.54 -13.15
C LYS A 98 -14.88 7.51 -12.56
N ILE A 99 -13.71 7.59 -13.19
CA ILE A 99 -12.70 8.62 -12.90
C ILE A 99 -12.28 9.28 -14.21
N ASN A 100 -11.80 10.51 -14.12
CA ASN A 100 -11.28 11.21 -15.29
C ASN A 100 -9.78 10.96 -15.45
N ARG A 101 -9.23 11.34 -16.60
CA ARG A 101 -7.81 11.14 -16.90
C ARG A 101 -6.89 11.95 -15.97
N GLU A 102 -7.33 13.09 -15.47
CA GLU A 102 -6.57 13.91 -14.53
C GLU A 102 -6.39 13.21 -13.18
N GLN A 103 -7.45 12.58 -12.67
CA GLN A 103 -7.39 11.77 -11.47
C GLN A 103 -6.47 10.56 -11.66
N LEU A 104 -6.58 9.89 -12.80
CA LEU A 104 -5.71 8.78 -13.17
C LEU A 104 -4.24 9.21 -13.20
N LYS A 105 -3.96 10.36 -13.79
CA LYS A 105 -2.60 10.93 -13.86
C LYS A 105 -2.03 11.20 -12.46
N LYS A 106 -2.82 11.79 -11.56
CA LYS A 106 -2.41 12.04 -10.17
C LYS A 106 -2.06 10.75 -9.43
N ILE A 107 -2.87 9.73 -9.59
CA ILE A 107 -2.60 8.40 -9.00
C ILE A 107 -1.31 7.81 -9.57
N ALA A 108 -1.13 7.90 -10.88
CA ALA A 108 0.08 7.41 -11.54
C ALA A 108 1.34 8.12 -11.05
N GLU A 109 1.30 9.44 -10.92
CA GLU A 109 2.41 10.23 -10.36
C GLU A 109 2.77 9.81 -8.94
N GLN A 110 1.77 9.64 -8.10
CA GLN A 110 1.96 9.18 -6.72
C GLN A 110 2.56 7.78 -6.65
N LYS A 111 2.17 6.90 -7.55
CA LYS A 111 2.59 5.50 -7.57
C LYS A 111 3.91 5.26 -8.31
N MET A 112 4.42 6.21 -9.08
CA MET A 112 5.64 6.06 -9.89
C MET A 112 6.87 5.63 -9.08
N ALA A 113 6.94 6.01 -7.80
CA ALA A 113 8.03 5.62 -6.93
C ALA A 113 8.13 4.09 -6.75
N ASP A 114 7.00 3.37 -6.84
CA ASP A 114 6.91 1.92 -6.67
C ASP A 114 6.81 1.16 -8.00
N LEU A 115 6.65 1.86 -9.12
CA LEU A 115 6.51 1.25 -10.42
C LEU A 115 7.87 1.10 -11.12
N ASN A 116 7.94 0.18 -12.06
CA ASN A 116 9.13 -0.11 -12.85
C ASN A 116 9.25 0.77 -14.11
N THR A 117 8.60 1.92 -14.14
CA THR A 117 8.62 2.85 -15.26
C THR A 117 8.81 4.28 -14.76
N GLU A 118 9.50 5.10 -15.55
CA GLU A 118 9.63 6.54 -15.32
C GLU A 118 8.72 7.36 -16.23
N ASP A 119 8.02 6.70 -17.15
CA ASP A 119 7.11 7.33 -18.09
C ASP A 119 5.70 7.40 -17.51
N ILE A 120 5.15 8.62 -17.36
CA ILE A 120 3.82 8.84 -16.80
C ILE A 120 2.71 8.16 -17.62
N GLU A 121 2.81 8.14 -18.94
CA GLU A 121 1.82 7.49 -19.79
C GLU A 121 1.78 5.98 -19.58
N LYS A 122 2.93 5.34 -19.43
CA LYS A 122 3.03 3.92 -19.11
C LYS A 122 2.50 3.63 -17.72
N ALA A 123 2.81 4.48 -16.75
CA ALA A 123 2.27 4.38 -15.39
C ALA A 123 0.74 4.49 -15.40
N MET A 124 0.17 5.43 -16.16
CA MET A 124 -1.28 5.57 -16.34
C MET A 124 -1.91 4.31 -16.91
N LYS A 125 -1.27 3.67 -17.89
CA LYS A 125 -1.78 2.40 -18.47
C LYS A 125 -1.80 1.26 -17.45
N ILE A 126 -0.80 1.16 -16.61
CA ILE A 126 -0.74 0.16 -15.53
C ILE A 126 -1.91 0.36 -14.56
N ILE A 127 -2.14 1.59 -14.14
CA ILE A 127 -3.23 1.96 -13.22
C ILE A 127 -4.59 1.75 -13.89
N GLU A 128 -4.73 2.10 -15.16
CA GLU A 128 -5.95 1.89 -15.95
C GLU A 128 -6.35 0.40 -16.00
N GLY A 129 -5.38 -0.49 -16.20
CA GLY A 129 -5.62 -1.93 -16.16
C GLY A 129 -6.19 -2.40 -14.83
N THR A 130 -5.64 -1.90 -13.73
CA THR A 130 -6.15 -2.18 -12.37
C THR A 130 -7.56 -1.63 -12.18
N ALA A 131 -7.83 -0.40 -12.62
CA ALA A 131 -9.15 0.23 -12.52
C ALA A 131 -10.21 -0.56 -13.31
N LYS A 132 -9.86 -1.00 -14.50
CA LYS A 132 -10.74 -1.83 -15.34
C LYS A 132 -11.15 -3.13 -14.64
N ASN A 133 -10.20 -3.80 -13.97
CA ASN A 133 -10.47 -5.02 -13.21
C ASN A 133 -11.27 -4.76 -11.93
N MET A 134 -11.35 -3.52 -11.47
CA MET A 134 -12.18 -3.12 -10.33
C MET A 134 -13.58 -2.65 -10.73
N GLY A 135 -13.87 -2.58 -12.02
CA GLY A 135 -15.12 -2.03 -12.52
C GLY A 135 -15.17 -0.50 -12.52
N ILE A 136 -14.02 0.16 -12.55
CA ILE A 136 -13.91 1.62 -12.66
C ILE A 136 -13.60 1.98 -14.11
N THR A 137 -14.44 2.82 -14.71
CA THR A 137 -14.23 3.30 -16.08
C THR A 137 -13.46 4.64 -16.05
N ILE A 138 -12.69 4.88 -17.10
CA ILE A 138 -11.89 6.09 -17.25
C ILE A 138 -12.42 6.89 -18.43
N GLU A 139 -12.71 8.15 -18.17
CA GLU A 139 -13.19 9.10 -19.19
C GLU A 139 -12.08 9.93 -19.80
#